data_310c046e2801e9566931f5c109f40fd5
#
_entry.id   310c046e2801e9566931f5c109f40fd5
#
_cell.length_a   1.000
_cell.length_b   1.000
_cell.length_c   1.000
_cell.angle_alpha   90.00
_cell.angle_beta   90.00
_cell.angle_gamma   90.00
#
_symmetry.space_group_name_H-M   'P 1'
#
loop_
_entity.id
_entity.type
_entity.pdbx_description
1 polymer ?
#
loop_
_entity_poly.entity_id
_entity_poly.type
_entity_poly.pdbx_seq_one_letter_code
_entity_poly.pdbx_strand_id
1 'polypeptide(L)'
;MISCDAKKTSISVLSGVQQIKPLWITLGPEKAKALPAFHAFSGADNTGRFARIGKATWFKLFLESDDDVIRALCMLCDDTDVTEDFLESTLARLVRTAYCPKGLHILSILYLRWHLFCKYMAESEKLPPTMGALKQHILRTHV
;
A
#
# COMPACT_ATOMS: atom_id res chain seq x y z
N MET A 1 27.69 13.07 20.99
CA MET A 1 28.56 12.71 19.88
C MET A 1 28.82 11.23 19.79
N ILE A 2 29.34 10.62 20.81
CA ILE A 2 29.45 9.17 20.97
C ILE A 2 28.08 8.48 20.76
N SER A 3 27.01 9.15 21.08
CA SER A 3 25.65 8.67 20.94
C SER A 3 25.21 8.35 19.51
N CYS A 4 25.79 8.97 18.49
CA CYS A 4 25.39 8.71 17.10
C CYS A 4 25.84 7.35 16.60
N ASP A 5 27.07 6.96 16.92
CA ASP A 5 27.61 5.69 16.48
C ASP A 5 27.02 4.52 17.29
N ALA A 6 26.81 4.73 18.57
CA ALA A 6 26.13 3.79 19.44
C ALA A 6 24.68 3.55 18.99
N LYS A 7 23.99 4.60 18.53
CA LYS A 7 22.63 4.48 17.99
C LYS A 7 22.59 3.69 16.69
N LYS A 8 23.53 3.91 15.80
CA LYS A 8 23.62 3.13 14.55
C LYS A 8 23.88 1.66 14.84
N THR A 9 24.79 1.37 15.72
CA THR A 9 25.11 0.00 16.11
C THR A 9 23.92 -0.68 16.78
N SER A 10 23.23 0.03 17.65
CA SER A 10 22.02 -0.48 18.30
C SER A 10 20.89 -0.78 17.31
N ILE A 11 20.69 0.06 16.31
CA ILE A 11 19.68 -0.14 15.28
C ILE A 11 19.99 -1.36 14.41
N SER A 12 21.25 -1.56 14.07
CA SER A 12 21.63 -2.72 13.26
C SER A 12 21.53 -4.05 14.00
N VAL A 13 21.78 -4.05 15.29
CA VAL A 13 21.74 -5.26 16.14
C VAL A 13 20.32 -5.58 16.61
N LEU A 14 19.52 -4.56 16.88
CA LEU A 14 18.17 -4.72 17.40
C LEU A 14 17.12 -4.48 16.29
N SER A 15 17.42 -4.95 15.10
CA SER A 15 16.50 -4.87 13.96
C SER A 15 15.16 -5.53 14.29
N GLY A 16 14.17 -4.76 14.56
CA GLY A 16 12.82 -5.23 14.89
C GLY A 16 12.15 -4.35 15.93
N VAL A 17 12.44 -4.57 17.20
CA VAL A 17 11.70 -3.91 18.29
C VAL A 17 12.04 -2.42 18.43
N GLN A 18 13.28 -2.01 18.22
CA GLN A 18 13.66 -0.61 18.36
C GLN A 18 13.41 0.25 17.11
N GLN A 19 13.26 -0.36 15.94
CA GLN A 19 12.87 0.37 14.74
C GLN A 19 11.37 0.66 14.70
N ILE A 20 10.54 -0.15 15.32
CA ILE A 20 9.09 0.03 15.37
C ILE A 20 8.69 1.28 16.17
N LYS A 21 9.33 1.53 17.31
CA LYS A 21 9.00 2.71 18.14
C LYS A 21 9.23 4.05 17.44
N PRO A 22 10.41 4.31 16.81
CA PRO A 22 10.62 5.55 16.05
C PRO A 22 9.66 5.66 14.87
N LEU A 23 9.37 4.56 14.19
CA LEU A 23 8.44 4.54 13.07
C LEU A 23 7.02 4.87 13.54
N TRP A 24 6.57 4.31 14.64
CA TRP A 24 5.28 4.62 15.25
C TRP A 24 5.13 6.11 15.58
N ILE A 25 6.15 6.70 16.22
CA ILE A 25 6.15 8.12 16.57
C ILE A 25 6.11 9.00 15.33
N THR A 26 6.88 8.65 14.30
CA THR A 26 6.95 9.42 13.05
C THR A 26 5.67 9.34 12.24
N LEU A 27 5.05 8.18 12.16
CA LEU A 27 3.83 7.96 11.38
C LEU A 27 2.57 8.50 12.06
N GLY A 28 2.57 8.58 13.38
CA GLY A 28 1.38 8.83 14.16
C GLY A 28 0.54 7.57 14.41
N PRO A 29 -0.42 7.62 15.34
CA PRO A 29 -1.14 6.42 15.80
C PRO A 29 -1.98 5.75 14.72
N GLU A 30 -2.63 6.52 13.86
CA GLU A 30 -3.51 5.99 12.82
C GLU A 30 -2.75 5.27 11.71
N LYS A 31 -1.70 5.89 11.17
CA LYS A 31 -0.84 5.27 10.17
C LYS A 31 -0.09 4.06 10.72
N ALA A 32 0.35 4.15 11.95
CA ALA A 32 1.00 3.02 12.62
C ALA A 32 0.04 1.83 12.79
N LYS A 33 -1.22 2.08 13.12
CA LYS A 33 -2.27 1.05 13.17
C LYS A 33 -2.54 0.42 11.80
N ALA A 34 -2.51 1.21 10.74
CA ALA A 34 -2.73 0.74 9.37
C ALA A 34 -1.55 -0.04 8.78
N LEU A 35 -0.37 0.04 9.38
CA LEU A 35 0.86 -0.50 8.83
C LEU A 35 0.83 -2.01 8.55
N PRO A 36 0.30 -2.88 9.42
CA PRO A 36 0.20 -4.31 9.13
C PRO A 36 -0.65 -4.62 7.90
N ALA A 37 -1.81 -4.00 7.77
CA ALA A 37 -2.68 -4.14 6.60
C ALA A 37 -2.02 -3.59 5.35
N PHE A 38 -1.35 -2.46 5.44
CA PHE A 38 -0.57 -1.91 4.34
C PHE A 38 0.53 -2.88 3.89
N HIS A 39 1.25 -3.49 4.82
CA HIS A 39 2.28 -4.48 4.50
C HIS A 39 1.69 -5.66 3.72
N ALA A 40 0.59 -6.20 4.20
CA ALA A 40 -0.11 -7.30 3.53
C ALA A 40 -0.66 -6.87 2.17
N PHE A 41 -1.29 -5.70 2.08
CA PHE A 41 -1.86 -5.16 0.84
C PHE A 41 -0.80 -4.89 -0.24
N SER A 42 0.30 -4.25 0.12
CA SER A 42 1.37 -3.89 -0.83
C SER A 42 2.21 -5.08 -1.30
N GLY A 43 2.00 -6.25 -0.75
CA GLY A 43 2.64 -7.49 -1.13
C GLY A 43 3.45 -8.13 -0.01
N ALA A 44 2.84 -9.08 0.65
CA ALA A 44 3.49 -10.03 1.55
C ALA A 44 3.58 -11.39 0.85
N ASP A 45 4.30 -12.32 1.45
CA ASP A 45 4.50 -13.66 0.86
C ASP A 45 3.19 -14.40 0.57
N ASN A 46 2.17 -14.17 1.40
CA ASN A 46 0.88 -14.84 1.31
C ASN A 46 -0.16 -14.10 0.45
N THR A 47 0.04 -12.82 0.15
CA THR A 47 -0.99 -12.00 -0.52
C THR A 47 -0.69 -11.71 -1.98
N GLY A 48 0.51 -11.97 -2.44
CA GLY A 48 0.93 -11.62 -3.78
C GLY A 48 1.40 -10.17 -3.90
N ARG A 49 1.86 -9.80 -5.08
CA ARG A 49 2.47 -8.49 -5.34
C ARG A 49 1.79 -7.79 -6.51
N PHE A 50 1.81 -6.48 -6.47
CA PHE A 50 1.43 -5.67 -7.62
C PHE A 50 2.58 -5.60 -8.63
N ALA A 51 2.27 -5.87 -9.90
CA ALA A 51 3.25 -5.83 -10.96
C ALA A 51 3.88 -4.43 -11.07
N ARG A 52 5.19 -4.36 -11.25
CA ARG A 52 5.96 -3.14 -11.51
C ARG A 52 6.00 -2.10 -10.39
N ILE A 53 5.36 -2.34 -9.26
CA ILE A 53 5.38 -1.44 -8.12
C ILE A 53 6.18 -2.08 -6.98
N GLY A 54 7.30 -1.48 -6.63
CA GLY A 54 8.14 -1.95 -5.53
C GLY A 54 7.64 -1.48 -4.15
N LYS A 55 8.15 -2.11 -3.10
CA LYS A 55 7.82 -1.76 -1.71
C LYS A 55 8.11 -0.30 -1.38
N ALA A 56 9.22 0.24 -1.87
CA ALA A 56 9.60 1.64 -1.61
C ALA A 56 8.59 2.62 -2.20
N THR A 57 8.10 2.37 -3.40
CA THR A 57 7.06 3.17 -4.05
C THR A 57 5.75 3.08 -3.29
N TRP A 58 5.34 1.88 -2.88
CA TRP A 58 4.16 1.68 -2.05
C TRP A 58 4.26 2.41 -0.72
N PHE A 59 5.42 2.35 -0.07
CA PHE A 59 5.63 3.03 1.21
C PHE A 59 5.54 4.55 1.07
N LYS A 60 6.09 5.11 0.00
CA LYS A 60 5.96 6.54 -0.30
C LYS A 60 4.48 6.94 -0.48
N LEU A 61 3.73 6.17 -1.25
CA LEU A 61 2.30 6.39 -1.43
C LEU A 61 1.52 6.27 -0.13
N PHE A 62 1.88 5.34 0.72
CA PHE A 62 1.30 5.20 2.06
C PHE A 62 1.54 6.43 2.93
N LEU A 63 2.74 6.99 2.92
CA LEU A 63 3.06 8.20 3.66
C LEU A 63 2.28 9.43 3.16
N GLU A 64 2.05 9.49 1.86
CA GLU A 64 1.32 10.58 1.19
C GLU A 64 -0.20 10.35 1.15
N SER A 65 -0.68 9.21 1.61
CA SER A 65 -2.10 8.85 1.57
C SER A 65 -2.95 9.73 2.48
N ASP A 66 -4.17 9.98 2.01
CA ASP A 66 -5.18 10.70 2.78
C ASP A 66 -5.81 9.83 3.89
N ASP A 67 -6.61 10.45 4.73
CA ASP A 67 -7.25 9.80 5.86
C ASP A 67 -8.18 8.64 5.46
N ASP A 68 -8.82 8.74 4.29
CA ASP A 68 -9.71 7.69 3.80
C ASP A 68 -8.96 6.40 3.48
N VAL A 69 -7.78 6.50 2.86
CA VAL A 69 -6.94 5.34 2.58
C VAL A 69 -6.43 4.71 3.87
N ILE A 70 -5.97 5.52 4.81
CA ILE A 70 -5.51 5.05 6.11
C ILE A 70 -6.64 4.37 6.87
N ARG A 71 -7.83 4.95 6.85
CA ARG A 71 -9.03 4.39 7.45
C ARG A 71 -9.41 3.04 6.80
N ALA A 72 -9.41 2.96 5.48
CA ALA A 72 -9.67 1.71 4.77
C ALA A 72 -8.67 0.60 5.14
N LEU A 73 -7.38 0.94 5.25
CA LEU A 73 -6.36 0.00 5.69
C LEU A 73 -6.55 -0.43 7.16
N CYS A 74 -6.91 0.49 8.05
CA CYS A 74 -7.24 0.14 9.44
C CYS A 74 -8.42 -0.82 9.52
N MET A 75 -9.40 -0.65 8.65
CA MET A 75 -10.57 -1.52 8.58
C MET A 75 -10.23 -2.95 8.16
N LEU A 76 -9.19 -3.14 7.38
CA LEU A 76 -8.69 -4.49 7.06
C LEU A 76 -8.09 -5.21 8.28
N CYS A 77 -7.70 -4.47 9.31
CA CYS A 77 -7.20 -5.03 10.56
C CYS A 77 -8.30 -5.31 11.57
N ASP A 78 -9.39 -4.58 11.50
CA ASP A 78 -10.50 -4.67 12.42
C ASP A 78 -11.71 -5.29 11.71
N ASP A 79 -12.34 -6.25 12.35
CA ASP A 79 -13.55 -6.91 11.85
C ASP A 79 -14.80 -6.02 12.08
N THR A 80 -14.70 -4.77 11.62
CA THR A 80 -15.80 -3.81 11.74
C THR A 80 -16.70 -3.86 10.51
N ASP A 81 -17.99 -3.69 10.73
CA ASP A 81 -19.05 -3.59 9.71
C ASP A 81 -18.78 -2.43 8.74
N VAL A 82 -17.94 -2.66 7.75
CA VAL A 82 -17.68 -1.69 6.73
C VAL A 82 -18.28 -2.13 5.43
N THR A 83 -18.89 -1.19 4.73
CA THR A 83 -19.36 -1.45 3.39
C THR A 83 -18.19 -1.84 2.50
N GLU A 84 -18.25 -3.02 1.96
CA GLU A 84 -17.29 -3.56 0.99
C GLU A 84 -16.99 -2.54 -0.11
N ASP A 85 -18.00 -1.78 -0.53
CA ASP A 85 -17.91 -0.73 -1.55
C ASP A 85 -16.92 0.38 -1.17
N PHE A 86 -16.88 0.80 0.10
CA PHE A 86 -15.93 1.82 0.54
C PHE A 86 -14.50 1.31 0.47
N LEU A 87 -14.26 0.09 0.93
CA LEU A 87 -12.94 -0.54 0.85
C LEU A 87 -12.47 -0.68 -0.60
N GLU A 88 -13.32 -1.25 -1.44
CA GLU A 88 -12.99 -1.47 -2.85
C GLU A 88 -12.71 -0.16 -3.59
N SER A 89 -13.57 0.84 -3.43
CA SER A 89 -13.39 2.13 -4.11
C SER A 89 -12.16 2.89 -3.63
N THR A 90 -11.91 2.89 -2.33
CA THR A 90 -10.78 3.60 -1.74
C THR A 90 -9.45 2.95 -2.09
N LEU A 91 -9.36 1.63 -1.98
CA LEU A 91 -8.15 0.88 -2.33
C LEU A 91 -7.92 0.84 -3.84
N ALA A 92 -8.99 0.82 -4.65
CA ALA A 92 -8.87 0.98 -6.09
C ALA A 92 -8.29 2.36 -6.47
N ARG A 93 -8.67 3.41 -5.76
CA ARG A 93 -8.09 4.74 -5.93
C ARG A 93 -6.60 4.75 -5.60
N LEU A 94 -6.19 4.09 -4.54
CA LEU A 94 -4.77 3.95 -4.18
C LEU A 94 -3.98 3.23 -5.27
N VAL A 95 -4.50 2.12 -5.79
CA VAL A 95 -3.88 1.37 -6.89
C VAL A 95 -3.79 2.22 -8.16
N ARG A 96 -4.85 2.94 -8.51
CA ARG A 96 -4.81 3.87 -9.67
C ARG A 96 -3.70 4.91 -9.50
N THR A 97 -3.58 5.49 -8.32
CA THR A 97 -2.54 6.48 -8.03
C THR A 97 -1.14 5.88 -8.20
N ALA A 98 -0.95 4.62 -7.80
CA ALA A 98 0.32 3.93 -7.95
C ALA A 98 0.73 3.70 -9.42
N TYR A 99 -0.22 3.38 -10.28
CA TYR A 99 0.03 3.06 -11.68
C TYR A 99 -0.16 4.22 -12.65
N CYS A 100 -0.87 5.27 -12.24
CA CYS A 100 -1.19 6.38 -13.14
C CYS A 100 0.05 7.22 -13.45
N PRO A 101 0.34 7.48 -14.73
CA PRO A 101 1.42 8.38 -15.10
C PRO A 101 1.20 9.78 -14.53
N LYS A 102 2.30 10.46 -14.19
CA LYS A 102 2.23 11.83 -13.69
C LYS A 102 1.54 12.76 -14.69
N GLY A 103 0.66 13.61 -14.18
CA GLY A 103 -0.09 14.58 -14.98
C GLY A 103 -1.35 14.03 -15.64
N LEU A 104 -1.68 12.75 -15.48
CA LEU A 104 -2.91 12.17 -15.96
C LEU A 104 -3.89 11.93 -14.80
N HIS A 105 -5.17 12.23 -15.07
CA HIS A 105 -6.26 11.95 -14.13
C HIS A 105 -7.17 10.90 -14.73
N ILE A 106 -6.94 9.65 -14.38
CA ILE A 106 -7.75 8.52 -14.83
C ILE A 106 -8.56 8.01 -13.66
N LEU A 107 -9.88 8.01 -13.81
CA LEU A 107 -10.82 7.69 -12.73
C LEU A 107 -11.22 6.22 -12.65
N SER A 108 -10.78 5.38 -13.59
CA SER A 108 -11.15 3.97 -13.68
C SER A 108 -9.93 3.10 -13.87
N ILE A 109 -9.85 1.99 -13.12
CA ILE A 109 -8.80 0.98 -13.33
C ILE A 109 -8.89 0.37 -14.72
N LEU A 110 -10.10 0.13 -15.22
CA LEU A 110 -10.29 -0.42 -16.56
C LEU A 110 -9.70 0.50 -17.62
N TYR A 111 -10.00 1.79 -17.54
CA TYR A 111 -9.45 2.77 -18.47
C TYR A 111 -7.93 2.93 -18.34
N LEU A 112 -7.42 2.90 -17.12
CA LEU A 112 -5.99 2.94 -16.85
C LEU A 112 -5.27 1.73 -17.47
N ARG A 113 -5.83 0.53 -17.32
CA ARG A 113 -5.30 -0.69 -17.95
C ARG A 113 -5.23 -0.57 -19.47
N TRP A 114 -6.33 -0.08 -20.06
CA TRP A 114 -6.41 0.16 -21.50
C TRP A 114 -5.37 1.19 -21.97
N HIS A 115 -5.26 2.30 -21.26
CA HIS A 115 -4.29 3.35 -21.56
C HIS A 115 -2.85 2.83 -21.53
N LEU A 116 -2.49 2.12 -20.47
CA LEU A 116 -1.15 1.55 -20.32
C LEU A 116 -0.87 0.46 -21.37
N PHE A 117 -1.87 -0.35 -21.68
CA PHE A 117 -1.75 -1.34 -22.75
C PHE A 117 -1.47 -0.69 -24.10
N CYS A 118 -2.27 0.30 -24.49
CA CYS A 118 -2.10 0.98 -25.77
C CYS A 118 -0.80 1.77 -25.87
N LYS A 119 -0.42 2.46 -24.79
CA LYS A 119 0.75 3.35 -24.79
C LYS A 119 2.07 2.59 -24.73
N TYR A 120 2.14 1.55 -23.94
CA TYR A 120 3.39 0.84 -23.69
C TYR A 120 3.42 -0.55 -24.28
N MET A 121 2.40 -0.99 -24.98
CA MET A 121 2.26 -2.37 -25.47
C MET A 121 2.56 -3.39 -24.35
N ALA A 122 2.15 -3.05 -23.14
CA ALA A 122 2.49 -3.80 -21.95
C ALA A 122 1.79 -5.16 -21.95
N GLU A 123 2.52 -6.18 -21.56
CA GLU A 123 1.95 -7.51 -21.32
C GLU A 123 0.89 -7.44 -20.23
N SER A 124 -0.16 -8.25 -20.35
CA SER A 124 -1.27 -8.27 -19.41
C SER A 124 -0.83 -8.42 -17.95
N GLU A 125 0.23 -9.18 -17.71
CA GLU A 125 0.79 -9.43 -16.37
C GLU A 125 1.48 -8.21 -15.74
N LYS A 126 1.84 -7.23 -16.55
CA LYS A 126 2.50 -5.99 -16.11
C LYS A 126 1.52 -4.84 -15.88
N LEU A 127 0.26 -5.05 -16.18
CA LEU A 127 -0.79 -4.05 -15.99
C LEU A 127 -1.30 -4.04 -14.54
N PRO A 128 -1.96 -2.93 -14.11
CA PRO A 128 -2.69 -2.93 -12.86
C PRO A 128 -3.69 -4.09 -12.80
N PRO A 129 -4.04 -4.58 -11.61
CA PRO A 129 -5.04 -5.63 -11.48
C PRO A 129 -6.40 -5.18 -12.03
N THR A 130 -7.20 -6.13 -12.50
CA THR A 130 -8.62 -5.88 -12.77
C THR A 130 -9.36 -5.64 -11.46
N MET A 131 -10.55 -5.06 -11.51
CA MET A 131 -11.36 -4.87 -10.29
C MET A 131 -11.65 -6.21 -9.60
N GLY A 132 -11.94 -7.27 -10.36
CA GLY A 132 -12.14 -8.59 -9.78
C GLY A 132 -10.90 -9.15 -9.09
N ALA A 133 -9.74 -9.01 -9.70
CA ALA A 133 -8.47 -9.42 -9.10
C ALA A 133 -8.13 -8.59 -7.86
N LEU A 134 -8.38 -7.28 -7.90
CA LEU A 134 -8.18 -6.39 -6.76
C LEU A 134 -9.10 -6.76 -5.59
N LYS A 135 -10.36 -7.05 -5.86
CA LYS A 135 -11.30 -7.53 -4.84
C LYS A 135 -10.78 -8.79 -4.15
N GLN A 136 -10.33 -9.76 -4.91
CA GLN A 136 -9.73 -10.99 -4.35
C GLN A 136 -8.47 -10.69 -3.54
N HIS A 137 -7.65 -9.75 -3.99
CA HIS A 137 -6.47 -9.33 -3.27
C HIS A 137 -6.82 -8.68 -1.92
N ILE A 138 -7.82 -7.79 -1.90
CA ILE A 138 -8.33 -7.18 -0.67
C ILE A 138 -8.82 -8.24 0.32
N LEU A 139 -9.57 -9.23 -0.16
CA LEU A 139 -10.06 -10.33 0.69
C LEU A 139 -8.92 -11.14 1.30
N ARG A 140 -7.84 -11.37 0.56
CA ARG A 140 -6.65 -12.06 1.10
C ARG A 140 -5.85 -11.21 2.08
N THR A 141 -5.98 -9.90 1.99
CA THR A 141 -5.29 -8.95 2.88
C THR A 141 -6.00 -8.82 4.23
N HIS A 142 -7.24 -9.20 4.29
CA HIS A 142 -8.03 -9.15 5.53
C HIS A 142 -7.39 -10.05 6.60
N VAL A 143 -7.00 -9.42 7.66
CA VAL A 143 -6.23 -10.07 8.72
C VAL A 143 -7.11 -10.46 9.89
#